data_ffc51a62cd1a3cb29aa7ecd6d4648913
#
_entry.id   ffc51a62cd1a3cb29aa7ecd6d4648913
#
_cell.length_a   1.000
_cell.length_b   1.000
_cell.length_c   1.000
_cell.angle_alpha   90.00
_cell.angle_beta   90.00
_cell.angle_gamma   90.00
#
_symmetry.space_group_name_H-M   'P 1'
#
loop_
_entity.id
_entity.type
_entity.pdbx_description
1 polymer ?
#
loop_
_entity_poly.entity_id
_entity_poly.type
_entity_poly.pdbx_seq_one_letter_code
_entity_poly.pdbx_strand_id
1 'polypeptide(L)'
;MLGVVWMMATVLFWPAGLWRPESLGKLSEKYESGGRGPATVSSGEGDPGGVSYGTYQLASKIGRADEFVREFYPKEFEGLKGGTPEFTARWKQLAEEQPERLRENEHRFIRRTHYDPEVAKIEKGLGLKVSERSAAFRDVIWSTAVHHGPNTDVVLMAAKDLATRFPNAGGVFTDRQWIEAIYRERGRMDDQGKLVRFRGVSERWIPALRKRFERECEDALAMLEEGE
;
A
#
# COMPACT_ATOMS: atom_id res chain seq x y z
N MET A 1 34.52 -4.96 48.09
CA MET A 1 34.81 -4.93 46.64
C MET A 1 33.51 -5.06 45.91
N LEU A 2 32.96 -3.93 45.43
CA LEU A 2 31.72 -3.88 44.64
C LEU A 2 32.09 -3.80 43.16
N GLY A 3 31.81 -4.87 42.42
CA GLY A 3 32.05 -4.93 40.99
C GLY A 3 30.94 -4.21 40.23
N VAL A 4 31.28 -3.14 39.53
CA VAL A 4 30.41 -2.42 38.62
C VAL A 4 30.39 -3.18 37.28
N VAL A 5 29.23 -3.80 36.96
CA VAL A 5 29.01 -4.42 35.65
C VAL A 5 28.61 -3.31 34.69
N TRP A 6 29.49 -3.01 33.75
CA TRP A 6 29.19 -2.15 32.60
C TRP A 6 28.34 -2.92 31.59
N MET A 7 27.10 -2.55 31.48
CA MET A 7 26.22 -3.03 30.43
C MET A 7 26.55 -2.22 29.14
N MET A 8 27.35 -2.83 28.25
CA MET A 8 27.60 -2.26 26.92
C MET A 8 26.31 -2.36 26.11
N ALA A 9 25.69 -1.20 25.90
CA ALA A 9 24.64 -1.07 24.89
C ALA A 9 25.29 -1.23 23.50
N THR A 10 25.08 -2.38 22.87
CA THR A 10 25.43 -2.60 21.47
C THR A 10 24.52 -1.74 20.61
N VAL A 11 25.02 -0.58 20.18
CA VAL A 11 24.44 0.18 19.10
C VAL A 11 24.60 -0.65 17.83
N LEU A 12 23.54 -1.29 17.39
CA LEU A 12 23.48 -1.94 16.08
C LEU A 12 23.65 -0.87 14.99
N PHE A 13 24.88 -0.75 14.50
CA PHE A 13 25.19 0.06 13.33
C PHE A 13 24.55 -0.62 12.12
N TRP A 14 23.44 -0.08 11.62
CA TRP A 14 22.80 -0.51 10.38
C TRP A 14 23.64 -0.02 9.20
N PRO A 15 24.14 -0.89 8.32
CA PRO A 15 24.97 -0.44 7.20
C PRO A 15 24.17 0.47 6.27
N ALA A 16 24.79 1.60 5.89
CA ALA A 16 24.23 2.52 4.91
C ALA A 16 24.04 1.80 3.58
N GLY A 17 22.76 1.72 3.14
CA GLY A 17 22.36 1.05 1.88
C GLY A 17 21.31 -0.04 2.04
N LEU A 18 20.99 -0.44 3.27
CA LEU A 18 19.86 -1.37 3.50
C LEU A 18 18.54 -0.62 3.57
N TRP A 19 17.56 -1.17 2.88
CA TRP A 19 16.16 -0.75 2.81
C TRP A 19 15.65 -0.18 4.15
N ARG A 20 15.21 1.07 4.11
CA ARG A 20 14.47 1.68 5.22
C ARG A 20 12.98 1.40 5.02
N PRO A 21 12.29 0.75 6.00
CA PRO A 21 10.83 0.55 5.93
C PRO A 21 10.05 1.83 5.65
N GLU A 22 10.59 2.96 6.11
CA GLU A 22 10.01 4.30 6.00
C GLU A 22 9.96 4.86 4.56
N SER A 23 10.58 4.19 3.58
CA SER A 23 10.62 4.67 2.19
C SER A 23 9.50 4.13 1.30
N LEU A 24 8.76 3.10 1.75
CA LEU A 24 7.66 2.51 0.98
C LEU A 24 6.30 3.06 1.41
N GLY A 25 5.33 3.05 0.49
CA GLY A 25 3.95 3.43 0.74
C GLY A 25 3.63 4.91 0.56
N LYS A 26 4.57 5.72 0.06
CA LYS A 26 4.37 7.17 -0.17
C LYS A 26 3.20 7.45 -1.12
N LEU A 27 3.09 6.70 -2.22
CA LEU A 27 1.97 6.82 -3.14
C LEU A 27 0.65 6.45 -2.45
N SER A 28 0.61 5.34 -1.71
CA SER A 28 -0.59 4.94 -0.96
C SER A 28 -0.99 5.97 0.08
N GLU A 29 -0.06 6.48 0.88
CA GLU A 29 -0.34 7.52 1.86
C GLU A 29 -0.95 8.77 1.21
N LYS A 30 -0.39 9.22 0.08
CA LYS A 30 -0.88 10.37 -0.66
C LYS A 30 -2.30 10.15 -1.21
N TYR A 31 -2.57 8.97 -1.78
CA TYR A 31 -3.79 8.71 -2.54
C TYR A 31 -4.91 8.03 -1.74
N GLU A 32 -4.63 7.39 -0.58
CA GLU A 32 -5.65 6.78 0.28
C GLU A 32 -6.17 7.76 1.35
N SER A 33 -5.28 8.38 2.11
CA SER A 33 -5.68 9.33 3.17
C SER A 33 -5.53 10.80 2.78
N GLY A 34 -5.00 11.10 1.59
CA GLY A 34 -4.60 12.47 1.22
C GLY A 34 -3.49 13.02 2.11
N GLY A 35 -2.63 12.14 2.65
CA GLY A 35 -1.57 12.51 3.57
C GLY A 35 -2.01 12.89 4.99
N ARG A 36 -3.30 12.68 5.33
CA ARG A 36 -3.85 13.06 6.66
C ARG A 36 -3.41 12.14 7.81
N GLY A 37 -2.78 11.00 7.48
CA GLY A 37 -2.16 10.12 8.45
C GLY A 37 -3.11 9.25 9.28
N PRO A 38 -2.62 8.68 10.40
CA PRO A 38 -3.30 7.63 11.15
C PRO A 38 -4.57 8.05 11.88
N ALA A 39 -4.76 9.36 12.14
CA ALA A 39 -5.98 9.88 12.76
C ALA A 39 -7.18 9.95 11.79
N THR A 40 -6.98 9.67 10.49
CA THR A 40 -8.03 9.74 9.48
C THR A 40 -9.09 8.68 9.71
N VAL A 41 -10.35 9.12 9.76
CA VAL A 41 -11.53 8.23 9.84
C VAL A 41 -12.54 8.72 8.83
N SER A 42 -13.02 7.82 7.95
CA SER A 42 -14.09 8.13 6.99
C SER A 42 -15.47 8.11 7.66
N SER A 43 -16.47 8.74 7.04
CA SER A 43 -17.85 8.66 7.52
C SER A 43 -18.45 7.27 7.31
N GLY A 44 -17.94 6.51 6.35
CA GLY A 44 -18.53 5.22 5.93
C GLY A 44 -19.87 5.34 5.22
N GLU A 45 -20.38 6.56 5.03
CA GLU A 45 -21.68 6.80 4.39
C GLU A 45 -21.61 6.48 2.89
N GLY A 46 -22.47 5.59 2.45
CA GLY A 46 -22.49 5.12 1.05
C GLY A 46 -21.29 4.24 0.65
N ASP A 47 -20.39 3.93 1.57
CA ASP A 47 -19.23 3.06 1.32
C ASP A 47 -19.58 1.60 1.64
N PRO A 48 -19.47 0.66 0.66
CA PRO A 48 -19.62 -0.77 0.89
C PRO A 48 -18.68 -1.31 1.99
N GLY A 49 -17.48 -0.74 2.15
CA GLY A 49 -16.50 -1.07 3.18
C GLY A 49 -16.82 -0.54 4.57
N GLY A 50 -17.80 0.37 4.67
CA GLY A 50 -18.18 1.03 5.93
C GLY A 50 -17.18 2.11 6.36
N VAL A 51 -17.09 2.35 7.67
CA VAL A 51 -16.09 3.26 8.23
C VAL A 51 -14.70 2.72 7.98
N SER A 52 -13.81 3.57 7.49
CA SER A 52 -12.41 3.23 7.24
C SER A 52 -11.49 4.05 8.13
N TYR A 53 -10.41 3.45 8.60
CA TYR A 53 -9.54 3.97 9.64
C TYR A 53 -8.10 4.09 9.18
N GLY A 54 -7.46 5.18 9.61
CA GLY A 54 -6.03 5.39 9.53
C GLY A 54 -5.50 5.76 8.15
N THR A 55 -4.18 5.67 8.04
CA THR A 55 -3.41 6.04 6.85
C THR A 55 -3.82 5.23 5.61
N TYR A 56 -4.07 3.93 5.80
CA TYR A 56 -4.40 2.98 4.72
C TYR A 56 -5.89 2.65 4.62
N GLN A 57 -6.75 3.42 5.29
CA GLN A 57 -8.20 3.30 5.22
C GLN A 57 -8.69 1.86 5.46
N LEU A 58 -8.31 1.30 6.62
CA LEU A 58 -8.71 -0.05 7.03
C LEU A 58 -10.22 -0.15 7.21
N ALA A 59 -10.90 -0.85 6.32
CA ALA A 59 -12.35 -0.93 6.26
C ALA A 59 -12.94 -1.81 7.37
N SER A 60 -13.99 -1.31 8.06
CA SER A 60 -14.63 -2.00 9.18
C SER A 60 -15.52 -3.16 8.75
N LYS A 61 -16.35 -3.00 7.70
CA LYS A 61 -17.31 -4.04 7.30
C LYS A 61 -16.67 -5.33 6.81
N ILE A 62 -15.46 -5.26 6.27
CA ILE A 62 -14.69 -6.43 5.86
C ILE A 62 -13.71 -6.89 6.95
N GLY A 63 -13.80 -6.31 8.16
CA GLY A 63 -13.05 -6.73 9.34
C GLY A 63 -11.58 -6.33 9.38
N ARG A 64 -11.09 -5.46 8.46
CA ARG A 64 -9.65 -5.10 8.43
C ARG A 64 -9.25 -4.25 9.62
N ALA A 65 -10.10 -3.32 10.06
CA ALA A 65 -9.85 -2.54 11.27
C ALA A 65 -9.79 -3.44 12.52
N ASP A 66 -10.72 -4.40 12.63
CA ASP A 66 -10.76 -5.35 13.74
C ASP A 66 -9.53 -6.29 13.74
N GLU A 67 -9.08 -6.76 12.57
CA GLU A 67 -7.88 -7.58 12.42
C GLU A 67 -6.63 -6.81 12.90
N PHE A 68 -6.49 -5.56 12.46
CA PHE A 68 -5.38 -4.69 12.83
C PHE A 68 -5.31 -4.47 14.35
N VAL A 69 -6.41 -4.04 14.98
CA VAL A 69 -6.39 -3.75 16.43
C VAL A 69 -6.23 -5.02 17.26
N ARG A 70 -6.72 -6.16 16.80
CA ARG A 70 -6.52 -7.46 17.47
C ARG A 70 -5.04 -7.87 17.50
N GLU A 71 -4.29 -7.51 16.46
CA GLU A 71 -2.88 -7.83 16.37
C GLU A 71 -2.00 -6.87 17.19
N PHE A 72 -2.26 -5.57 17.10
CA PHE A 72 -1.35 -4.55 17.64
C PHE A 72 -1.83 -3.89 18.94
N TYR A 73 -3.16 -3.91 19.19
CA TYR A 73 -3.82 -3.18 20.27
C TYR A 73 -4.94 -3.99 20.95
N PRO A 74 -4.71 -5.29 21.25
CA PRO A 74 -5.78 -6.18 21.71
C PRO A 74 -6.44 -5.72 23.03
N LYS A 75 -5.68 -5.11 23.94
CA LYS A 75 -6.18 -4.62 25.23
C LYS A 75 -6.94 -3.30 25.07
N GLU A 76 -6.43 -2.40 24.24
CA GLU A 76 -6.99 -1.07 24.02
C GLU A 76 -8.35 -1.12 23.30
N PHE A 77 -8.61 -2.18 22.54
CA PHE A 77 -9.86 -2.40 21.78
C PHE A 77 -10.66 -3.61 22.24
N GLU A 78 -10.40 -4.12 23.44
CA GLU A 78 -11.16 -5.25 24.00
C GLU A 78 -12.66 -4.92 24.05
N GLY A 79 -13.48 -5.82 23.48
CA GLY A 79 -14.93 -5.64 23.39
C GLY A 79 -15.45 -4.61 22.40
N LEU A 80 -14.56 -3.86 21.71
CA LEU A 80 -14.95 -2.90 20.69
C LEU A 80 -15.01 -3.53 19.31
N LYS A 81 -15.94 -3.06 18.47
CA LYS A 81 -16.14 -3.52 17.09
C LYS A 81 -15.94 -2.39 16.10
N GLY A 82 -15.16 -2.65 15.05
CA GLY A 82 -14.91 -1.72 13.97
C GLY A 82 -16.20 -1.15 13.35
N GLY A 83 -16.21 0.17 13.17
CA GLY A 83 -17.35 0.91 12.62
C GLY A 83 -18.33 1.43 13.69
N THR A 84 -18.15 1.10 14.96
CA THR A 84 -18.97 1.67 16.05
C THR A 84 -18.42 3.04 16.52
N PRO A 85 -19.27 3.88 17.13
CA PRO A 85 -18.82 5.15 17.71
C PRO A 85 -17.72 4.99 18.75
N GLU A 86 -17.82 3.94 19.61
CA GLU A 86 -16.86 3.65 20.68
C GLU A 86 -15.49 3.25 20.10
N PHE A 87 -15.48 2.39 19.09
CA PHE A 87 -14.25 2.04 18.37
C PHE A 87 -13.63 3.28 17.71
N THR A 88 -14.46 4.11 17.08
CA THR A 88 -14.02 5.34 16.42
C THR A 88 -13.41 6.33 17.42
N ALA A 89 -14.04 6.51 18.56
CA ALA A 89 -13.52 7.37 19.64
C ALA A 89 -12.17 6.86 20.15
N ARG A 90 -12.06 5.54 20.40
CA ARG A 90 -10.81 4.92 20.87
C ARG A 90 -9.69 5.00 19.81
N TRP A 91 -10.02 4.82 18.52
CA TRP A 91 -9.05 4.99 17.44
C TRP A 91 -8.47 6.40 17.41
N LYS A 92 -9.31 7.43 17.48
CA LYS A 92 -8.88 8.83 17.50
C LYS A 92 -8.00 9.13 18.71
N GLN A 93 -8.40 8.66 19.87
CA GLN A 93 -7.59 8.81 21.11
C GLN A 93 -6.22 8.13 20.94
N LEU A 94 -6.15 6.91 20.41
CA LEU A 94 -4.89 6.21 20.15
C LEU A 94 -4.01 6.99 19.16
N ALA A 95 -4.61 7.55 18.12
CA ALA A 95 -3.89 8.34 17.13
C ALA A 95 -3.33 9.66 17.71
N GLU A 96 -3.97 10.23 18.72
CA GLU A 96 -3.46 11.39 19.47
C GLU A 96 -2.35 11.00 20.46
N GLU A 97 -2.51 9.87 21.16
CA GLU A 97 -1.58 9.38 22.17
C GLU A 97 -0.26 8.83 21.56
N GLN A 98 -0.34 8.15 20.44
CA GLN A 98 0.77 7.38 19.85
C GLN A 98 0.78 7.45 18.29
N PRO A 99 0.82 8.65 17.67
CA PRO A 99 0.64 8.79 16.22
C PRO A 99 1.70 8.03 15.41
N GLU A 100 2.98 8.12 15.77
CA GLU A 100 4.07 7.47 15.05
C GLU A 100 3.98 5.95 15.18
N ARG A 101 3.73 5.44 16.40
CA ARG A 101 3.59 3.99 16.64
C ARG A 101 2.39 3.41 15.91
N LEU A 102 1.27 4.14 15.87
CA LEU A 102 0.08 3.72 15.13
C LEU A 102 0.41 3.63 13.64
N ARG A 103 1.05 4.66 13.07
CA ARG A 103 1.49 4.69 11.66
C ARG A 103 2.46 3.55 11.33
N GLU A 104 3.46 3.30 12.18
CA GLU A 104 4.39 2.18 11.99
C GLU A 104 3.68 0.83 12.00
N ASN A 105 2.75 0.62 12.93
CA ASN A 105 1.99 -0.63 13.02
C ASN A 105 1.04 -0.80 11.82
N GLU A 106 0.38 0.27 11.35
CA GLU A 106 -0.40 0.25 10.11
C GLU A 106 0.48 -0.15 8.90
N HIS A 107 1.68 0.45 8.79
CA HIS A 107 2.62 0.12 7.73
C HIS A 107 3.07 -1.35 7.79
N ARG A 108 3.42 -1.87 8.97
CA ARG A 108 3.77 -3.29 9.19
C ARG A 108 2.62 -4.22 8.82
N PHE A 109 1.39 -3.85 9.19
CA PHE A 109 0.20 -4.62 8.86
C PHE A 109 -0.03 -4.70 7.35
N ILE A 110 0.01 -3.56 6.64
CA ILE A 110 -0.16 -3.51 5.19
C ILE A 110 0.97 -4.23 4.47
N ARG A 111 2.21 -4.09 4.92
CA ARG A 111 3.32 -4.83 4.36
C ARG A 111 3.04 -6.33 4.39
N ARG A 112 2.73 -6.88 5.55
CA ARG A 112 2.48 -8.31 5.76
C ARG A 112 1.25 -8.81 5.00
N THR A 113 0.18 -8.03 4.95
CA THR A 113 -1.11 -8.47 4.43
C THR A 113 -1.33 -8.17 2.96
N HIS A 114 -0.60 -7.23 2.37
CA HIS A 114 -0.78 -6.79 0.99
C HIS A 114 0.52 -6.87 0.18
N TYR A 115 1.57 -6.19 0.62
CA TYR A 115 2.80 -6.05 -0.15
C TYR A 115 3.57 -7.37 -0.26
N ASP A 116 3.92 -8.02 0.84
CA ASP A 116 4.73 -9.24 0.82
C ASP A 116 4.05 -10.39 0.03
N PRO A 117 2.72 -10.64 0.14
CA PRO A 117 2.03 -11.62 -0.71
C PRO A 117 2.06 -11.27 -2.20
N GLU A 118 1.90 -9.99 -2.56
CA GLU A 118 1.97 -9.55 -3.95
C GLU A 118 3.39 -9.71 -4.51
N VAL A 119 4.42 -9.32 -3.76
CA VAL A 119 5.83 -9.55 -4.13
C VAL A 119 6.10 -11.03 -4.38
N ALA A 120 5.72 -11.89 -3.44
CA ALA A 120 5.91 -13.34 -3.58
C ALA A 120 5.25 -13.90 -4.85
N LYS A 121 4.05 -13.42 -5.20
CA LYS A 121 3.35 -13.80 -6.41
C LYS A 121 4.07 -13.31 -7.68
N ILE A 122 4.54 -12.07 -7.70
CA ILE A 122 5.31 -11.49 -8.81
C ILE A 122 6.60 -12.30 -9.03
N GLU A 123 7.36 -12.54 -7.98
CA GLU A 123 8.62 -13.28 -8.04
C GLU A 123 8.40 -14.71 -8.53
N LYS A 124 7.37 -15.39 -8.03
CA LYS A 124 7.01 -16.75 -8.45
C LYS A 124 6.53 -16.80 -9.91
N GLY A 125 5.71 -15.82 -10.32
CA GLY A 125 5.06 -15.84 -11.64
C GLY A 125 5.93 -15.31 -12.78
N LEU A 126 6.82 -14.36 -12.49
CA LEU A 126 7.62 -13.64 -13.49
C LEU A 126 9.14 -13.83 -13.32
N GLY A 127 9.59 -14.41 -12.21
CA GLY A 127 11.02 -14.43 -11.88
C GLY A 127 11.60 -13.03 -11.60
N LEU A 128 10.75 -12.01 -11.45
CA LEU A 128 11.15 -10.62 -11.26
C LEU A 128 11.44 -10.35 -9.78
N LYS A 129 12.70 -10.14 -9.42
CA LYS A 129 13.09 -9.81 -8.05
C LYS A 129 12.74 -8.36 -7.72
N VAL A 130 11.63 -8.15 -7.02
CA VAL A 130 11.11 -6.82 -6.67
C VAL A 130 12.09 -6.05 -5.79
N SER A 131 12.80 -6.73 -4.89
CA SER A 131 13.78 -6.10 -3.98
C SER A 131 14.99 -5.47 -4.69
N GLU A 132 15.31 -5.92 -5.91
CA GLU A 132 16.42 -5.42 -6.72
C GLU A 132 16.02 -4.23 -7.61
N ARG A 133 14.75 -3.83 -7.60
CA ARG A 133 14.21 -2.74 -8.41
C ARG A 133 14.27 -1.39 -7.67
N SER A 134 14.06 -0.30 -8.39
CA SER A 134 14.05 1.06 -7.83
C SER A 134 13.04 1.22 -6.67
N ALA A 135 13.25 2.22 -5.83
CA ALA A 135 12.30 2.58 -4.78
C ALA A 135 10.93 2.93 -5.35
N ALA A 136 10.89 3.65 -6.49
CA ALA A 136 9.67 4.00 -7.20
C ALA A 136 8.89 2.77 -7.66
N PHE A 137 9.55 1.79 -8.29
CA PHE A 137 8.90 0.55 -8.70
C PHE A 137 8.31 -0.21 -7.51
N ARG A 138 9.08 -0.35 -6.42
CA ARG A 138 8.61 -1.02 -5.20
C ARG A 138 7.39 -0.32 -4.60
N ASP A 139 7.36 1.01 -4.63
CA ASP A 139 6.23 1.78 -4.12
C ASP A 139 4.99 1.65 -5.02
N VAL A 140 5.16 1.52 -6.34
CA VAL A 140 4.08 1.18 -7.27
C VAL A 140 3.48 -0.20 -6.99
N ILE A 141 4.33 -1.21 -6.67
CA ILE A 141 3.84 -2.53 -6.26
C ILE A 141 3.05 -2.42 -4.94
N TRP A 142 3.55 -1.65 -3.99
CA TRP A 142 2.83 -1.38 -2.73
C TRP A 142 1.46 -0.77 -2.99
N SER A 143 1.41 0.35 -3.73
CA SER A 143 0.15 1.03 -4.06
C SER A 143 -0.82 0.13 -4.83
N THR A 144 -0.31 -0.70 -5.73
CA THR A 144 -1.12 -1.65 -6.48
C THR A 144 -1.74 -2.71 -5.56
N ALA A 145 -0.95 -3.28 -4.65
CA ALA A 145 -1.42 -4.27 -3.69
C ALA A 145 -2.46 -3.69 -2.71
N VAL A 146 -2.27 -2.45 -2.25
CA VAL A 146 -3.22 -1.77 -1.36
C VAL A 146 -4.54 -1.50 -2.07
N HIS A 147 -4.49 -0.92 -3.27
CA HIS A 147 -5.69 -0.46 -3.97
C HIS A 147 -6.49 -1.58 -4.65
N HIS A 148 -5.82 -2.62 -5.16
CA HIS A 148 -6.46 -3.74 -5.87
C HIS A 148 -6.54 -5.03 -5.05
N GLY A 149 -5.97 -5.03 -3.83
CA GLY A 149 -5.86 -6.21 -2.98
C GLY A 149 -4.61 -7.05 -3.24
N PRO A 150 -4.21 -7.89 -2.25
CA PRO A 150 -2.92 -8.60 -2.26
C PRO A 150 -2.83 -9.75 -3.27
N ASN A 151 -3.95 -10.13 -3.90
CA ASN A 151 -4.02 -11.21 -4.90
C ASN A 151 -4.34 -10.70 -6.29
N THR A 152 -4.12 -9.40 -6.56
CA THR A 152 -4.38 -8.81 -7.88
C THR A 152 -3.43 -9.41 -8.94
N ASP A 153 -3.89 -9.52 -10.17
CA ASP A 153 -3.07 -9.95 -11.31
C ASP A 153 -2.60 -8.77 -12.19
N VAL A 154 -2.74 -7.53 -11.69
CA VAL A 154 -2.38 -6.30 -12.43
C VAL A 154 -0.95 -6.38 -12.97
N VAL A 155 0.02 -6.75 -12.13
CA VAL A 155 1.44 -6.80 -12.55
C VAL A 155 1.70 -7.93 -13.55
N LEU A 156 1.04 -9.07 -13.37
CA LEU A 156 1.14 -10.18 -14.33
C LEU A 156 0.54 -9.82 -15.70
N MET A 157 -0.53 -9.02 -15.73
CA MET A 157 -1.12 -8.54 -16.98
C MET A 157 -0.29 -7.40 -17.59
N ALA A 158 0.32 -6.54 -16.79
CA ALA A 158 1.29 -5.55 -17.27
C ALA A 158 2.50 -6.23 -17.94
N ALA A 159 2.99 -7.36 -17.41
CA ALA A 159 4.04 -8.15 -18.05
C ALA A 159 3.64 -8.63 -19.45
N LYS A 160 2.40 -9.10 -19.63
CA LYS A 160 1.89 -9.51 -20.93
C LYS A 160 1.78 -8.34 -21.92
N ASP A 161 1.32 -7.16 -21.46
CA ASP A 161 1.29 -5.94 -22.27
C ASP A 161 2.70 -5.57 -22.72
N LEU A 162 3.69 -5.59 -21.82
CA LEU A 162 5.08 -5.31 -22.14
C LEU A 162 5.67 -6.29 -23.16
N ALA A 163 5.44 -7.58 -22.98
CA ALA A 163 5.91 -8.61 -23.93
C ALA A 163 5.31 -8.41 -25.33
N THR A 164 4.05 -7.98 -25.42
CA THR A 164 3.37 -7.67 -26.68
C THR A 164 3.94 -6.40 -27.35
N ARG A 165 4.19 -5.35 -26.56
CA ARG A 165 4.72 -4.07 -27.05
C ARG A 165 6.19 -4.11 -27.44
N PHE A 166 6.96 -4.94 -26.75
CA PHE A 166 8.41 -5.05 -26.90
C PHE A 166 8.84 -6.49 -27.15
N PRO A 167 8.43 -7.12 -28.29
CA PRO A 167 8.67 -8.55 -28.53
C PRO A 167 10.15 -8.93 -28.59
N ASN A 168 11.02 -7.97 -28.89
CA ASN A 168 12.46 -8.18 -29.00
C ASN A 168 13.25 -7.87 -27.72
N ALA A 169 12.57 -7.50 -26.61
CA ALA A 169 13.23 -7.14 -25.35
C ALA A 169 13.73 -8.33 -24.55
N GLY A 170 13.45 -9.58 -24.98
CA GLY A 170 13.87 -10.77 -24.26
C GLY A 170 13.31 -10.87 -22.83
N GLY A 171 12.21 -10.19 -22.54
CA GLY A 171 11.61 -10.14 -21.19
C GLY A 171 12.27 -9.17 -20.22
N VAL A 172 13.26 -8.40 -20.68
CA VAL A 172 13.95 -7.39 -19.83
C VAL A 172 13.34 -6.02 -20.06
N PHE A 173 12.78 -5.42 -19.00
CA PHE A 173 12.12 -4.12 -19.07
C PHE A 173 12.67 -3.19 -17.98
N THR A 174 12.76 -1.88 -18.31
CA THR A 174 13.14 -0.83 -17.35
C THR A 174 12.04 -0.59 -16.32
N ASP A 175 12.36 0.02 -15.19
CA ASP A 175 11.37 0.40 -14.18
C ASP A 175 10.33 1.37 -14.72
N ARG A 176 10.75 2.32 -15.59
CA ARG A 176 9.82 3.21 -16.29
C ARG A 176 8.78 2.43 -17.10
N GLN A 177 9.23 1.47 -17.90
CA GLN A 177 8.33 0.65 -18.73
C GLN A 177 7.35 -0.14 -17.87
N TRP A 178 7.82 -0.73 -16.76
CA TRP A 178 6.98 -1.42 -15.80
C TRP A 178 5.95 -0.51 -15.14
N ILE A 179 6.36 0.65 -14.62
CA ILE A 179 5.49 1.62 -13.98
C ILE A 179 4.35 2.02 -14.93
N GLU A 180 4.71 2.44 -16.15
CA GLU A 180 3.73 2.82 -17.17
C GLU A 180 2.76 1.67 -17.53
N ALA A 181 3.27 0.44 -17.66
CA ALA A 181 2.43 -0.73 -17.98
C ALA A 181 1.47 -1.09 -16.85
N ILE A 182 1.93 -1.01 -15.59
CA ILE A 182 1.09 -1.26 -14.41
C ILE A 182 -0.05 -0.24 -14.36
N TYR A 183 0.22 1.06 -14.55
CA TYR A 183 -0.84 2.07 -14.53
C TYR A 183 -1.78 1.98 -15.74
N ARG A 184 -1.31 1.60 -16.92
CA ARG A 184 -2.20 1.27 -18.05
C ARG A 184 -3.16 0.14 -17.70
N GLU A 185 -2.67 -0.92 -17.06
CA GLU A 185 -3.51 -2.04 -16.67
C GLU A 185 -4.49 -1.67 -15.54
N ARG A 186 -4.08 -0.87 -14.57
CA ARG A 186 -4.96 -0.35 -13.50
C ARG A 186 -6.12 0.46 -14.08
N GLY A 187 -5.84 1.29 -15.09
CA GLY A 187 -6.82 2.13 -15.78
C GLY A 187 -7.45 1.50 -17.02
N ARG A 188 -7.23 0.20 -17.29
CA ARG A 188 -7.71 -0.46 -18.51
C ARG A 188 -9.24 -0.48 -18.58
N MET A 189 -9.75 -0.07 -19.73
CA MET A 189 -11.18 -0.07 -20.05
C MET A 189 -11.53 -1.29 -20.91
N ASP A 190 -12.75 -1.77 -20.78
CA ASP A 190 -13.33 -2.73 -21.71
C ASP A 190 -14.03 -2.00 -22.89
N ASP A 191 -14.54 -2.79 -23.84
CA ASP A 191 -15.21 -2.28 -25.04
C ASP A 191 -16.53 -1.52 -24.73
N GLN A 192 -17.03 -1.65 -23.49
CA GLN A 192 -18.21 -0.94 -23.00
C GLN A 192 -17.88 0.35 -22.25
N GLY A 193 -16.59 0.71 -22.17
CA GLY A 193 -16.14 1.90 -21.45
C GLY A 193 -16.16 1.74 -19.93
N LYS A 194 -16.07 0.51 -19.41
CA LYS A 194 -16.01 0.23 -17.97
C LYS A 194 -14.58 -0.17 -17.57
N LEU A 195 -14.21 0.21 -16.36
CA LEU A 195 -12.91 -0.21 -15.81
C LEU A 195 -12.90 -1.73 -15.57
N VAL A 196 -11.97 -2.43 -16.22
CA VAL A 196 -11.84 -3.89 -16.11
C VAL A 196 -11.57 -4.33 -14.68
N ARG A 197 -10.80 -3.54 -13.93
CA ARG A 197 -10.40 -3.83 -12.54
C ARG A 197 -11.41 -3.40 -11.49
N PHE A 198 -12.37 -2.53 -11.86
CA PHE A 198 -13.37 -1.97 -10.96
C PHE A 198 -14.78 -2.08 -11.55
N ARG A 199 -15.17 -3.30 -11.96
CA ARG A 199 -16.45 -3.57 -12.66
C ARG A 199 -17.69 -3.09 -11.92
N GLY A 200 -17.62 -3.01 -10.58
CA GLY A 200 -18.73 -2.54 -9.73
C GLY A 200 -18.77 -1.03 -9.49
N VAL A 201 -17.80 -0.29 -10.03
CA VAL A 201 -17.75 1.16 -9.81
C VAL A 201 -18.80 1.85 -10.67
N SER A 202 -19.53 2.80 -10.07
CA SER A 202 -20.48 3.64 -10.80
C SER A 202 -19.78 4.47 -11.88
N GLU A 203 -20.37 4.58 -13.06
CA GLU A 203 -19.83 5.29 -14.22
C GLU A 203 -19.40 6.73 -13.91
N ARG A 204 -20.10 7.41 -13.00
CA ARG A 204 -19.75 8.77 -12.54
C ARG A 204 -18.36 8.87 -11.92
N TRP A 205 -17.83 7.76 -11.36
CA TRP A 205 -16.52 7.74 -10.69
C TRP A 205 -15.37 7.32 -11.60
N ILE A 206 -15.67 6.76 -12.78
CA ILE A 206 -14.64 6.31 -13.73
C ILE A 206 -13.66 7.43 -14.12
N PRO A 207 -14.11 8.66 -14.47
CA PRO A 207 -13.18 9.75 -14.80
C PRO A 207 -12.25 10.12 -13.65
N ALA A 208 -12.77 10.13 -12.42
CA ALA A 208 -11.99 10.45 -11.24
C ALA A 208 -10.91 9.39 -10.95
N LEU A 209 -11.26 8.09 -11.07
CA LEU A 209 -10.32 7.00 -10.91
C LEU A 209 -9.23 7.01 -11.98
N ARG A 210 -9.58 7.23 -13.24
CA ARG A 210 -8.60 7.35 -14.33
C ARG A 210 -7.63 8.49 -14.08
N LYS A 211 -8.14 9.66 -13.73
CA LYS A 211 -7.31 10.83 -13.40
C LYS A 211 -6.42 10.56 -12.18
N ARG A 212 -6.89 9.78 -11.19
CA ARG A 212 -6.05 9.31 -10.09
C ARG A 212 -4.89 8.47 -10.61
N PHE A 213 -5.13 7.47 -11.46
CA PHE A 213 -4.08 6.60 -12.01
C PHE A 213 -3.07 7.36 -12.85
N GLU A 214 -3.51 8.34 -13.66
CA GLU A 214 -2.63 9.21 -14.44
C GLU A 214 -1.68 9.99 -13.51
N ARG A 215 -2.22 10.67 -12.50
CA ARG A 215 -1.42 11.44 -11.53
C ARG A 215 -0.49 10.57 -10.69
N GLU A 216 -0.96 9.42 -10.26
CA GLU A 216 -0.16 8.48 -9.47
C GLU A 216 1.00 7.90 -10.29
N CYS A 217 0.79 7.68 -11.61
CA CYS A 217 1.84 7.31 -12.54
C CYS A 217 2.88 8.43 -12.70
N GLU A 218 2.45 9.68 -12.88
CA GLU A 218 3.33 10.84 -12.96
C GLU A 218 4.19 10.98 -11.70
N ASP A 219 3.59 10.86 -10.51
CA ASP A 219 4.31 10.90 -9.24
C ASP A 219 5.32 9.75 -9.12
N ALA A 220 4.96 8.54 -9.54
CA ALA A 220 5.86 7.39 -9.52
C ALA A 220 7.06 7.57 -10.46
N LEU A 221 6.83 8.15 -11.63
CA LEU A 221 7.90 8.46 -12.58
C LEU A 221 8.81 9.59 -12.07
N ALA A 222 8.26 10.60 -11.41
CA ALA A 222 9.06 11.63 -10.73
C ALA A 222 9.93 11.03 -9.62
N MET A 223 9.39 10.13 -8.79
CA MET A 223 10.17 9.39 -7.79
C MET A 223 11.30 8.56 -8.40
N LEU A 224 11.12 8.04 -9.61
CA LEU A 224 12.15 7.28 -10.31
C LEU A 224 13.31 8.20 -10.72
N GLU A 225 13.00 9.41 -11.25
CA GLU A 225 13.98 10.41 -11.66
C GLU A 225 14.78 10.99 -10.48
N GLU A 226 14.14 11.16 -9.31
CA GLU A 226 14.79 11.63 -8.08
C GLU A 226 15.75 10.60 -7.46
N GLY A 227 15.56 9.32 -7.78
CA GLY A 227 16.32 8.20 -7.22
C GLY A 227 17.50 7.72 -8.09
N GLU A 228 17.60 8.24 -9.31
CA GLU A 228 18.73 8.01 -10.23
C GLU A 228 19.85 9.05 -9.99
#